data_f303d7d57deadbc6311d53f5fd28c550
#
_entry.id   f303d7d57deadbc6311d53f5fd28c550
#
_cell.length_a   1.000
_cell.length_b   1.000
_cell.length_c   1.000
_cell.angle_alpha   90.00
_cell.angle_beta   90.00
_cell.angle_gamma   90.00
#
_symmetry.space_group_name_H-M   'P 1'
#
loop_
_entity.id
_entity.type
_entity.pdbx_description
1 polymer ?
#
loop_
_entity_poly.entity_id
_entity_poly.type
_entity_poly.pdbx_seq_one_letter_code
_entity_poly.pdbx_strand_id
1 'polypeptide(L)'
;MALMFPRLARNFARNGYFPTDEVTLERALQALAPAPSGRMRICDPCAGEGVALAEAAHILGRDKVQALAVEYDRERADHARGLLERVLHSDLFDTMISRQSFGLLWLNPPYGDLVADHSGASQYQGSGRRRLEKAFYQRCLPLLQYGGVMVLIVPHYVLDDELTGWLSNHFTGLRIYAAADPTFKQVVIFGIRVRRQDLARADANQVRSRLQAIGAGQEKAEEIPAAWPW
;
A
#
# COMPACT_ATOMS: atom_id res chain seq x y z
N MET A 1 -13.03 10.53 18.55
CA MET A 1 -11.88 11.37 18.16
C MET A 1 -10.72 11.00 19.07
N ALA A 2 -9.89 10.06 18.67
CA ALA A 2 -8.69 9.71 19.43
C ALA A 2 -7.60 10.74 19.10
N LEU A 3 -7.39 11.70 19.98
CA LEU A 3 -6.29 12.64 19.91
C LEU A 3 -4.98 11.84 20.07
N MET A 4 -4.29 11.57 18.98
CA MET A 4 -2.97 10.97 19.03
C MET A 4 -2.00 11.97 19.68
N PHE A 5 -1.60 11.73 20.91
CA PHE A 5 -0.65 12.59 21.60
C PHE A 5 0.68 12.64 20.84
N PRO A 6 1.32 13.81 20.68
CA PRO A 6 2.58 13.96 19.93
C PRO A 6 3.71 13.02 20.38
N ARG A 7 3.70 12.54 21.62
CA ARG A 7 4.64 11.54 22.14
C ARG A 7 4.39 10.14 21.59
N LEU A 8 3.12 9.74 21.43
CA LEU A 8 2.74 8.47 20.80
C LEU A 8 3.15 8.46 19.32
N ALA A 9 2.84 9.53 18.57
CA ALA A 9 3.25 9.65 17.18
C ALA A 9 4.78 9.51 17.00
N ARG A 10 5.59 10.08 17.91
CA ARG A 10 7.05 9.91 17.88
C ARG A 10 7.52 8.50 18.21
N ASN A 11 6.82 7.76 19.05
CA ASN A 11 7.15 6.36 19.37
C ASN A 11 6.78 5.42 18.22
N PHE A 12 5.67 5.65 17.55
CA PHE A 12 5.30 4.92 16.32
C PHE A 12 6.30 5.19 15.20
N ALA A 13 6.68 6.45 15.00
CA ALA A 13 7.67 6.85 13.98
C ALA A 13 9.06 6.19 14.21
N ARG A 14 9.47 5.93 15.45
CA ARG A 14 10.74 5.24 15.75
C ARG A 14 10.80 3.81 15.19
N ASN A 15 9.66 3.13 15.06
CA ASN A 15 9.58 1.76 14.52
C ASN A 15 9.12 1.74 13.06
N GLY A 16 9.13 2.89 12.36
CA GLY A 16 8.69 2.98 10.96
C GLY A 16 7.18 2.75 10.76
N TYR A 17 6.40 2.71 11.83
CA TYR A 17 4.95 2.51 11.78
C TYR A 17 4.23 3.86 11.64
N PHE A 18 3.55 4.04 10.51
CA PHE A 18 2.77 5.25 10.19
C PHE A 18 1.36 4.82 9.81
N PRO A 19 0.43 4.70 10.77
CA PRO A 19 -0.94 4.31 10.47
C PRO A 19 -1.59 5.33 9.55
N THR A 20 -2.42 4.84 8.64
CA THR A 20 -3.28 5.71 7.83
C THR A 20 -4.33 6.35 8.74
N ASP A 21 -4.54 7.66 8.61
CA ASP A 21 -5.59 8.36 9.35
C ASP A 21 -6.98 7.87 8.95
N GLU A 22 -7.93 7.95 9.90
CA GLU A 22 -9.29 7.41 9.74
C GLU A 22 -10.02 7.98 8.51
N VAL A 23 -9.86 9.29 8.24
CA VAL A 23 -10.53 9.96 7.11
C VAL A 23 -9.96 9.47 5.78
N THR A 24 -8.63 9.36 5.67
CA THR A 24 -7.98 8.82 4.48
C THR A 24 -8.37 7.36 4.27
N LEU A 25 -8.39 6.56 5.33
CA LEU A 25 -8.79 5.16 5.26
C LEU A 25 -10.21 5.01 4.74
N GLU A 26 -11.18 5.70 5.36
CA GLU A 26 -12.59 5.68 4.95
C GLU A 26 -12.76 6.06 3.48
N ARG A 27 -12.17 7.18 3.07
CA ARG A 27 -12.25 7.67 1.68
C ARG A 27 -11.59 6.71 0.69
N ALA A 28 -10.43 6.13 1.05
CA ALA A 28 -9.75 5.17 0.19
C ALA A 28 -10.55 3.87 0.02
N LEU A 29 -11.21 3.41 1.08
CA LEU A 29 -12.04 2.22 1.03
C LEU A 29 -13.31 2.42 0.19
N GLN A 30 -13.89 3.61 0.19
CA GLN A 30 -15.02 3.96 -0.68
C GLN A 30 -14.69 3.90 -2.18
N ALA A 31 -13.40 3.94 -2.54
CA ALA A 31 -12.95 3.73 -3.93
C ALA A 31 -13.01 2.26 -4.38
N LEU A 32 -13.23 1.33 -3.46
CA LEU A 32 -13.22 -0.10 -3.73
C LEU A 32 -14.64 -0.63 -3.87
N ALA A 33 -14.83 -1.52 -4.83
CA ALA A 33 -16.09 -2.24 -5.02
C ALA A 33 -15.86 -3.75 -4.93
N PRO A 34 -16.84 -4.53 -4.44
CA PRO A 34 -16.77 -5.98 -4.45
C PRO A 34 -16.61 -6.52 -5.86
N ALA A 35 -15.89 -7.63 -6.00
CA ALA A 35 -15.86 -8.36 -7.27
C ALA A 35 -17.28 -8.80 -7.66
N PRO A 36 -17.63 -8.73 -8.96
CA PRO A 36 -18.99 -9.05 -9.41
C PRO A 36 -19.37 -10.52 -9.13
N SER A 37 -18.39 -11.40 -9.02
CA SER A 37 -18.62 -12.82 -8.72
C SER A 37 -17.39 -13.47 -8.09
N GLY A 38 -17.62 -14.60 -7.39
CA GLY A 38 -16.57 -15.42 -6.79
C GLY A 38 -16.07 -14.89 -5.44
N ARG A 39 -15.10 -15.63 -4.90
CA ARG A 39 -14.37 -15.24 -3.68
C ARG A 39 -13.01 -14.63 -4.06
N MET A 40 -12.61 -13.61 -3.33
CA MET A 40 -11.34 -12.91 -3.54
C MET A 40 -10.46 -13.00 -2.28
N ARG A 41 -9.15 -13.08 -2.49
CA ARG A 41 -8.19 -12.89 -1.40
C ARG A 41 -7.68 -11.46 -1.43
N ILE A 42 -7.54 -10.89 -0.25
CA ILE A 42 -6.96 -9.57 -0.04
C ILE A 42 -5.78 -9.67 0.92
N CYS A 43 -4.77 -8.84 0.74
CA CYS A 43 -3.54 -8.90 1.51
C CYS A 43 -3.10 -7.52 1.99
N ASP A 44 -2.70 -7.46 3.27
CA ASP A 44 -1.87 -6.39 3.80
C ASP A 44 -0.58 -7.01 4.36
N PRO A 45 0.57 -6.78 3.71
CA PRO A 45 1.85 -7.38 4.10
C PRO A 45 2.59 -6.64 5.22
N CYS A 46 1.99 -5.59 5.78
CA CYS A 46 2.52 -4.78 6.89
C CYS A 46 1.35 -4.19 7.69
N ALA A 47 0.46 -5.09 8.14
CA ALA A 47 -0.91 -4.77 8.51
C ALA A 47 -1.07 -3.93 9.79
N GLY A 48 0.01 -3.75 10.59
CA GLY A 48 -0.13 -3.11 11.87
C GLY A 48 -1.15 -3.85 12.75
N GLU A 49 -2.09 -3.10 13.30
CA GLU A 49 -3.17 -3.65 14.12
C GLU A 49 -4.27 -4.36 13.28
N GLY A 50 -4.17 -4.35 11.94
CA GLY A 50 -5.08 -5.06 11.05
C GLY A 50 -6.37 -4.31 10.69
N VAL A 51 -6.56 -3.09 11.20
CA VAL A 51 -7.81 -2.31 11.05
C VAL A 51 -8.12 -2.04 9.58
N ALA A 52 -7.16 -1.53 8.80
CA ALA A 52 -7.38 -1.19 7.39
C ALA A 52 -7.84 -2.39 6.56
N LEU A 53 -7.24 -3.56 6.76
CA LEU A 53 -7.61 -4.76 6.04
C LEU A 53 -8.97 -5.33 6.51
N ALA A 54 -9.29 -5.20 7.80
CA ALA A 54 -10.58 -5.62 8.35
C ALA A 54 -11.74 -4.77 7.79
N GLU A 55 -11.55 -3.45 7.71
CA GLU A 55 -12.49 -2.52 7.09
C GLU A 55 -12.64 -2.80 5.59
N ALA A 56 -11.52 -3.04 4.87
CA ALA A 56 -11.57 -3.46 3.47
C ALA A 56 -12.38 -4.75 3.28
N ALA A 57 -12.18 -5.75 4.14
CA ALA A 57 -12.95 -6.99 4.10
C ALA A 57 -14.44 -6.76 4.38
N HIS A 58 -14.77 -5.82 5.27
CA HIS A 58 -16.16 -5.45 5.57
C HIS A 58 -16.86 -4.84 4.35
N ILE A 59 -16.25 -3.83 3.73
CA ILE A 59 -16.81 -3.11 2.57
C ILE A 59 -16.93 -4.04 1.36
N LEU A 60 -15.94 -4.91 1.13
CA LEU A 60 -15.94 -5.85 0.01
C LEU A 60 -16.85 -7.08 0.25
N GLY A 61 -17.44 -7.22 1.44
CA GLY A 61 -18.27 -8.34 1.85
C GLY A 61 -17.44 -9.47 2.47
N ARG A 62 -17.52 -9.62 3.79
CA ARG A 62 -16.73 -10.61 4.56
C ARG A 62 -16.95 -12.07 4.13
N ASP A 63 -18.09 -12.39 3.59
CA ASP A 63 -18.42 -13.70 3.02
C ASP A 63 -17.77 -13.97 1.66
N LYS A 64 -17.34 -12.90 0.96
CA LYS A 64 -16.74 -12.94 -0.38
C LYS A 64 -15.24 -12.78 -0.38
N VAL A 65 -14.63 -12.32 0.72
CA VAL A 65 -13.20 -12.08 0.79
C VAL A 65 -12.54 -12.93 1.86
N GLN A 66 -11.28 -13.31 1.61
CA GLN A 66 -10.38 -13.90 2.58
C GLN A 66 -9.22 -12.94 2.79
N ALA A 67 -9.10 -12.40 4.01
CA ALA A 67 -8.06 -11.45 4.37
C ALA A 67 -6.84 -12.16 4.94
N LEU A 68 -5.64 -11.84 4.40
CA LEU A 68 -4.36 -12.30 4.91
C LEU A 68 -3.49 -11.10 5.26
N ALA A 69 -3.01 -11.06 6.50
CA ALA A 69 -2.11 -10.04 7.02
C ALA A 69 -0.75 -10.63 7.37
N VAL A 70 0.30 -9.83 7.19
CA VAL A 70 1.63 -10.08 7.78
C VAL A 70 1.98 -8.89 8.64
N GLU A 71 2.45 -9.15 9.86
CA GLU A 71 2.91 -8.11 10.78
C GLU A 71 4.15 -8.60 11.54
N TYR A 72 5.15 -7.73 11.61
CA TYR A 72 6.43 -8.00 12.24
C TYR A 72 6.37 -7.88 13.78
N ASP A 73 5.64 -6.89 14.26
CA ASP A 73 5.50 -6.65 15.69
C ASP A 73 4.48 -7.62 16.29
N ARG A 74 4.86 -8.24 17.42
CA ARG A 74 4.05 -9.27 18.05
C ARG A 74 2.73 -8.75 18.60
N GLU A 75 2.75 -7.61 19.29
CA GLU A 75 1.56 -7.05 19.94
C GLU A 75 0.52 -6.65 18.88
N ARG A 76 0.99 -5.99 17.80
CA ARG A 76 0.12 -5.64 16.68
C ARG A 76 -0.40 -6.88 15.95
N ALA A 77 0.43 -7.89 15.74
CA ALA A 77 -0.01 -9.15 15.12
C ALA A 77 -1.06 -9.87 15.99
N ASP A 78 -0.91 -9.85 17.31
CA ASP A 78 -1.89 -10.44 18.23
C ASP A 78 -3.22 -9.65 18.21
N HIS A 79 -3.17 -8.32 18.13
CA HIS A 79 -4.37 -7.49 17.93
C HIS A 79 -5.06 -7.80 16.59
N ALA A 80 -4.28 -7.86 15.49
CA ALA A 80 -4.80 -8.15 14.16
C ALA A 80 -5.50 -9.53 14.09
N ARG A 81 -5.04 -10.54 14.85
CA ARG A 81 -5.69 -11.86 14.95
C ARG A 81 -7.10 -11.80 15.55
N GLY A 82 -7.41 -10.77 16.33
CA GLY A 82 -8.77 -10.50 16.81
C GLY A 82 -9.72 -9.98 15.73
N LEU A 83 -9.20 -9.44 14.63
CA LEU A 83 -9.96 -8.79 13.57
C LEU A 83 -10.00 -9.60 12.26
N LEU A 84 -8.98 -10.40 11.98
CA LEU A 84 -8.73 -11.04 10.69
C LEU A 84 -8.60 -12.56 10.83
N GLU A 85 -9.02 -13.29 9.80
CA GLU A 85 -8.98 -14.76 9.80
C GLU A 85 -7.55 -15.32 9.74
N ARG A 86 -6.62 -14.62 9.07
CA ARG A 86 -5.26 -15.09 8.87
C ARG A 86 -4.25 -13.97 9.06
N VAL A 87 -3.44 -14.11 10.11
CA VAL A 87 -2.35 -13.20 10.43
C VAL A 87 -1.07 -13.99 10.64
N LEU A 88 -0.04 -13.65 9.89
CA LEU A 88 1.31 -14.17 10.08
C LEU A 88 2.12 -13.15 10.90
N HIS A 89 2.60 -13.57 12.07
CA HIS A 89 3.60 -12.82 12.82
C HIS A 89 4.98 -13.19 12.26
N SER A 90 5.52 -12.37 11.38
CA SER A 90 6.80 -12.62 10.69
C SER A 90 7.33 -11.36 10.03
N ASP A 91 8.63 -11.34 9.74
CA ASP A 91 9.16 -10.43 8.73
C ASP A 91 8.59 -10.84 7.36
N LEU A 92 8.09 -9.89 6.58
CA LEU A 92 7.55 -10.14 5.24
C LEU A 92 8.58 -10.83 4.33
N PHE A 93 9.86 -10.46 4.44
CA PHE A 93 10.91 -10.99 3.58
C PHE A 93 11.24 -12.46 3.87
N ASP A 94 10.90 -12.94 5.06
CA ASP A 94 11.07 -14.35 5.47
C ASP A 94 9.83 -15.21 5.20
N THR A 95 8.74 -14.60 4.65
CA THR A 95 7.52 -15.34 4.33
C THR A 95 7.56 -15.98 2.96
N MET A 96 6.86 -17.10 2.82
CA MET A 96 6.58 -17.75 1.54
C MET A 96 5.10 -17.61 1.20
N ILE A 97 4.80 -16.67 0.31
CA ILE A 97 3.43 -16.38 -0.14
C ILE A 97 3.34 -16.63 -1.65
N SER A 98 2.29 -17.32 -2.07
CA SER A 98 2.07 -17.66 -3.48
C SER A 98 1.91 -16.42 -4.36
N ARG A 99 2.53 -16.46 -5.53
CA ARG A 99 2.40 -15.38 -6.52
C ARG A 99 0.98 -15.33 -7.08
N GLN A 100 0.53 -14.11 -7.48
CA GLN A 100 -0.76 -13.88 -8.14
C GLN A 100 -1.96 -14.48 -7.40
N SER A 101 -1.93 -14.44 -6.07
CA SER A 101 -2.97 -15.02 -5.23
C SER A 101 -3.94 -14.02 -4.62
N PHE A 102 -3.72 -12.72 -4.81
CA PHE A 102 -4.56 -11.68 -4.23
C PHE A 102 -5.19 -10.78 -5.29
N GLY A 103 -6.46 -10.45 -5.10
CA GLY A 103 -7.19 -9.49 -5.93
C GLY A 103 -7.05 -8.06 -5.43
N LEU A 104 -6.76 -7.86 -4.14
CA LEU A 104 -6.42 -6.57 -3.55
C LEU A 104 -5.11 -6.68 -2.76
N LEU A 105 -4.21 -5.74 -2.98
CA LEU A 105 -3.02 -5.49 -2.18
C LEU A 105 -3.17 -4.11 -1.53
N TRP A 106 -3.39 -4.10 -0.21
CA TRP A 106 -3.30 -2.90 0.60
C TRP A 106 -1.88 -2.78 1.11
N LEU A 107 -1.16 -1.71 0.78
CA LEU A 107 0.27 -1.58 1.05
C LEU A 107 0.58 -0.20 1.64
N ASN A 108 0.63 -0.13 2.97
CA ASN A 108 1.17 1.01 3.70
C ASN A 108 2.46 0.56 4.42
N PRO A 109 3.60 0.50 3.71
CA PRO A 109 4.84 -0.08 4.22
C PRO A 109 5.46 0.81 5.29
N PRO A 110 6.36 0.27 6.12
CA PRO A 110 7.16 1.10 7.01
C PRO A 110 8.00 2.09 6.21
N TYR A 111 8.16 3.33 6.74
CA TYR A 111 8.92 4.40 6.09
C TYR A 111 10.34 4.46 6.62
N GLY A 112 11.30 4.60 5.72
CA GLY A 112 12.69 4.77 6.11
C GLY A 112 13.68 4.20 5.11
N ASP A 113 14.95 4.37 5.43
CA ASP A 113 16.02 3.80 4.63
C ASP A 113 16.17 2.31 4.90
N LEU A 114 16.39 1.54 3.85
CA LEU A 114 16.68 0.12 3.94
C LEU A 114 18.15 -0.05 4.36
N VAL A 115 18.37 -0.44 5.60
CA VAL A 115 19.72 -0.70 6.13
C VAL A 115 20.17 -2.14 5.82
N ALA A 116 21.48 -2.38 5.82
CA ALA A 116 22.05 -3.67 5.43
C ALA A 116 21.60 -4.85 6.32
N ASP A 117 21.23 -4.57 7.57
CA ASP A 117 20.82 -5.59 8.54
C ASP A 117 19.35 -6.06 8.37
N HIS A 118 18.58 -5.39 7.50
CA HIS A 118 17.24 -5.86 7.18
C HIS A 118 17.28 -7.04 6.22
N SER A 119 16.45 -8.06 6.47
CA SER A 119 16.31 -9.24 5.60
C SER A 119 15.95 -8.90 4.15
N GLY A 120 15.23 -7.78 3.95
CA GLY A 120 14.92 -7.24 2.63
C GLY A 120 16.09 -6.62 1.87
N ALA A 121 17.21 -6.29 2.53
CA ALA A 121 18.34 -5.60 1.87
C ALA A 121 19.01 -6.45 0.79
N SER A 122 19.11 -7.76 1.00
CA SER A 122 19.67 -8.72 0.04
C SER A 122 18.76 -9.00 -1.14
N GLN A 123 17.45 -8.74 -1.00
CA GLN A 123 16.43 -8.99 -2.02
C GLN A 123 16.10 -7.73 -2.85
N TYR A 124 16.60 -6.55 -2.44
CA TYR A 124 16.36 -5.31 -3.14
C TYR A 124 17.05 -5.27 -4.51
N GLN A 125 16.28 -5.04 -5.57
CA GLN A 125 16.73 -5.06 -6.97
C GLN A 125 16.65 -3.65 -7.60
N GLY A 126 17.02 -2.62 -6.86
CA GLY A 126 17.01 -1.24 -7.35
C GLY A 126 18.41 -0.64 -7.43
N SER A 127 18.56 0.37 -8.28
CA SER A 127 19.80 1.17 -8.43
C SER A 127 19.71 2.53 -7.73
N GLY A 128 18.51 2.96 -7.37
CA GLY A 128 18.25 4.23 -6.69
C GLY A 128 18.43 4.15 -5.17
N ARG A 129 17.93 5.18 -4.46
CA ARG A 129 17.96 5.22 -3.01
C ARG A 129 17.25 4.01 -2.42
N ARG A 130 17.94 3.27 -1.58
CA ARG A 130 17.38 2.08 -0.90
C ARG A 130 16.44 2.53 0.21
N ARG A 131 15.16 2.25 0.03
CA ARG A 131 14.10 2.57 0.98
C ARG A 131 13.23 1.35 1.25
N LEU A 132 12.70 1.26 2.47
CA LEU A 132 11.78 0.18 2.87
C LEU A 132 10.54 0.16 1.99
N GLU A 133 9.96 1.32 1.68
CA GLU A 133 8.77 1.43 0.84
C GLU A 133 8.96 0.77 -0.53
N LYS A 134 10.13 0.95 -1.15
CA LYS A 134 10.47 0.33 -2.43
C LYS A 134 10.71 -1.18 -2.30
N ALA A 135 11.41 -1.62 -1.25
CA ALA A 135 11.67 -3.03 -1.00
C ALA A 135 10.36 -3.79 -0.79
N PHE A 136 9.44 -3.23 0.01
CA PHE A 136 8.11 -3.80 0.21
C PHE A 136 7.31 -3.84 -1.09
N TYR A 137 7.33 -2.77 -1.88
CA TYR A 137 6.67 -2.76 -3.20
C TYR A 137 7.18 -3.91 -4.09
N GLN A 138 8.50 -4.06 -4.24
CA GLN A 138 9.08 -5.13 -5.06
C GLN A 138 8.72 -6.52 -4.54
N ARG A 139 8.75 -6.71 -3.22
CA ARG A 139 8.42 -7.97 -2.58
C ARG A 139 6.94 -8.35 -2.76
N CYS A 140 6.05 -7.35 -2.74
CA CYS A 140 4.60 -7.56 -2.75
C CYS A 140 3.98 -7.56 -4.15
N LEU A 141 4.55 -6.83 -5.11
CA LEU A 141 4.02 -6.78 -6.47
C LEU A 141 3.73 -8.17 -7.06
N PRO A 142 4.62 -9.18 -6.94
CA PRO A 142 4.33 -10.51 -7.48
C PRO A 142 3.12 -11.21 -6.86
N LEU A 143 2.70 -10.81 -5.65
CA LEU A 143 1.59 -11.42 -4.91
C LEU A 143 0.22 -11.03 -5.49
N LEU A 144 0.12 -9.81 -6.03
CA LEU A 144 -1.10 -9.30 -6.66
C LEU A 144 -1.33 -10.00 -8.00
N GLN A 145 -2.55 -10.44 -8.29
CA GLN A 145 -2.91 -11.02 -9.59
C GLN A 145 -3.03 -9.94 -10.68
N TYR A 146 -2.95 -10.31 -11.94
CA TYR A 146 -3.32 -9.41 -13.03
C TYR A 146 -4.81 -9.09 -12.97
N GLY A 147 -5.18 -7.84 -13.18
CA GLY A 147 -6.53 -7.31 -12.93
C GLY A 147 -6.79 -6.98 -11.45
N GLY A 148 -5.89 -7.34 -10.55
CA GLY A 148 -5.99 -6.99 -9.13
C GLY A 148 -5.68 -5.51 -8.87
N VAL A 149 -6.25 -4.99 -7.79
CA VAL A 149 -6.10 -3.60 -7.36
C VAL A 149 -5.00 -3.47 -6.32
N MET A 150 -4.14 -2.48 -6.49
CA MET A 150 -3.20 -2.03 -5.46
C MET A 150 -3.69 -0.71 -4.87
N VAL A 151 -3.65 -0.61 -3.55
CA VAL A 151 -3.69 0.64 -2.80
C VAL A 151 -2.32 0.81 -2.13
N LEU A 152 -1.53 1.77 -2.59
CA LEU A 152 -0.20 2.06 -2.06
C LEU A 152 -0.23 3.41 -1.34
N ILE A 153 0.19 3.43 -0.08
CA ILE A 153 0.25 4.62 0.76
C ILE A 153 1.69 4.87 1.13
N VAL A 154 2.25 5.97 0.65
CA VAL A 154 3.66 6.35 0.87
C VAL A 154 3.81 7.86 0.96
N PRO A 155 4.89 8.38 1.58
CA PRO A 155 5.20 9.80 1.49
C PRO A 155 5.47 10.20 0.04
N HIS A 156 4.97 11.36 -0.42
CA HIS A 156 5.12 11.78 -1.81
C HIS A 156 6.58 11.82 -2.29
N TYR A 157 7.53 12.19 -1.42
CA TYR A 157 8.96 12.30 -1.75
C TYR A 157 9.66 10.95 -2.05
N VAL A 158 8.95 9.81 -1.86
CA VAL A 158 9.44 8.48 -2.27
C VAL A 158 9.23 8.22 -3.75
N LEU A 159 8.39 9.01 -4.40
CA LEU A 159 8.08 8.94 -5.85
C LEU A 159 9.24 9.46 -6.70
N ASP A 160 10.39 8.80 -6.63
CA ASP A 160 11.53 9.05 -7.48
C ASP A 160 11.40 8.34 -8.85
N ASP A 161 12.41 8.53 -9.71
CA ASP A 161 12.43 7.94 -11.05
C ASP A 161 12.24 6.42 -11.07
N GLU A 162 12.76 5.75 -10.05
CA GLU A 162 12.73 4.30 -9.96
C GLU A 162 11.32 3.80 -9.60
N LEU A 163 10.74 4.30 -8.50
CA LEU A 163 9.41 3.88 -8.08
C LEU A 163 8.33 4.28 -9.09
N THR A 164 8.40 5.49 -9.64
CA THR A 164 7.44 5.95 -10.67
C THR A 164 7.57 5.14 -11.96
N GLY A 165 8.80 4.74 -12.32
CA GLY A 165 9.04 3.83 -13.42
C GLY A 165 8.43 2.44 -13.19
N TRP A 166 8.55 1.88 -11.99
CA TRP A 166 7.92 0.60 -11.65
C TRP A 166 6.39 0.69 -11.68
N LEU A 167 5.82 1.73 -11.06
CA LEU A 167 4.37 1.94 -11.04
C LEU A 167 3.80 2.03 -12.45
N SER A 168 4.36 2.89 -13.30
CA SER A 168 3.90 3.09 -14.66
C SER A 168 4.09 1.88 -15.58
N ASN A 169 5.02 0.97 -15.27
CA ASN A 169 5.26 -0.26 -16.03
C ASN A 169 4.41 -1.46 -15.60
N HIS A 170 3.78 -1.41 -14.43
CA HIS A 170 3.05 -2.55 -13.88
C HIS A 170 1.55 -2.30 -13.70
N PHE A 171 1.12 -1.05 -13.76
CA PHE A 171 -0.27 -0.68 -13.48
C PHE A 171 -0.86 0.20 -14.57
N THR A 172 -2.14 -0.01 -14.84
CA THR A 172 -3.02 0.90 -15.57
C THR A 172 -4.00 1.58 -14.63
N GLY A 173 -4.67 2.64 -15.10
CA GLY A 173 -5.66 3.35 -14.31
C GLY A 173 -5.09 3.98 -13.04
N LEU A 174 -3.79 4.30 -13.03
CA LEU A 174 -3.15 4.91 -11.87
C LEU A 174 -3.84 6.24 -11.50
N ARG A 175 -4.22 6.34 -10.23
CA ARG A 175 -4.75 7.56 -9.61
C ARG A 175 -3.94 7.86 -8.37
N ILE A 176 -3.62 9.12 -8.13
CA ILE A 176 -2.86 9.57 -6.97
C ILE A 176 -3.60 10.72 -6.28
N TYR A 177 -3.72 10.60 -4.96
CA TYR A 177 -4.38 11.58 -4.11
C TYR A 177 -3.52 11.87 -2.88
N ALA A 178 -3.59 13.11 -2.37
CA ALA A 178 -3.04 13.44 -1.06
C ALA A 178 -3.92 12.84 0.04
N ALA A 179 -3.31 12.33 1.10
CA ALA A 179 -4.02 11.93 2.31
C ALA A 179 -4.70 13.14 2.95
N ALA A 180 -5.80 12.90 3.69
CA ALA A 180 -6.53 13.96 4.38
C ALA A 180 -5.71 14.59 5.51
N ASP A 181 -4.90 13.79 6.23
CA ASP A 181 -3.94 14.31 7.21
C ASP A 181 -2.59 14.61 6.54
N PRO A 182 -2.17 15.89 6.49
CA PRO A 182 -0.89 16.27 5.87
C PRO A 182 0.36 15.96 6.71
N THR A 183 0.20 15.48 7.94
CA THR A 183 1.29 15.31 8.92
C THR A 183 2.46 14.50 8.39
N PHE A 184 2.18 13.39 7.71
CA PHE A 184 3.20 12.49 7.16
C PHE A 184 3.42 12.67 5.65
N LYS A 185 2.78 13.67 5.04
CA LYS A 185 2.89 13.97 3.60
C LYS A 185 2.59 12.76 2.72
N GLN A 186 1.64 11.94 3.17
CA GLN A 186 1.24 10.71 2.48
C GLN A 186 0.47 11.01 1.21
N VAL A 187 0.67 10.14 0.23
CA VAL A 187 -0.19 10.02 -0.95
C VAL A 187 -0.76 8.61 -1.03
N VAL A 188 -1.99 8.51 -1.50
CA VAL A 188 -2.69 7.25 -1.76
C VAL A 188 -2.71 7.02 -3.26
N ILE A 189 -2.15 5.91 -3.70
CA ILE A 189 -2.05 5.56 -5.12
C ILE A 189 -2.86 4.29 -5.37
N PHE A 190 -3.82 4.39 -6.27
CA PHE A 190 -4.58 3.27 -6.78
C PHE A 190 -4.05 2.85 -8.13
N GLY A 191 -4.06 1.54 -8.41
CA GLY A 191 -3.69 1.03 -9.72
C GLY A 191 -4.20 -0.38 -9.95
N ILE A 192 -4.50 -0.72 -11.20
CA ILE A 192 -4.92 -2.05 -11.62
C ILE A 192 -3.71 -2.74 -12.26
N ARG A 193 -3.30 -3.88 -11.71
CA ARG A 193 -2.15 -4.61 -12.22
C ARG A 193 -2.41 -5.17 -13.62
N VAL A 194 -1.49 -4.88 -14.54
CA VAL A 194 -1.57 -5.37 -15.92
C VAL A 194 -0.25 -6.02 -16.35
N ARG A 195 -0.30 -6.78 -17.44
CA ARG A 195 0.92 -7.24 -18.10
C ARG A 195 1.52 -6.08 -18.90
N ARG A 196 2.86 -6.04 -18.97
CA ARG A 196 3.56 -4.96 -19.67
C ARG A 196 3.15 -4.81 -21.15
N GLN A 197 2.79 -5.89 -21.79
CA GLN A 197 2.31 -5.88 -23.18
C GLN A 197 0.94 -5.22 -23.36
N ASP A 198 0.14 -5.15 -22.29
CA ASP A 198 -1.22 -4.61 -22.30
C ASP A 198 -1.25 -3.11 -21.91
N LEU A 199 -0.10 -2.51 -21.65
CA LEU A 199 0.03 -1.10 -21.29
C LEU A 199 0.05 -0.20 -22.55
N ALA A 200 -0.81 0.84 -22.54
CA ALA A 200 -0.70 1.95 -23.47
C ALA A 200 0.51 2.84 -23.08
N ARG A 201 1.57 2.83 -23.88
CA ARG A 201 2.83 3.52 -23.54
C ARG A 201 2.67 5.04 -23.35
N ALA A 202 1.81 5.66 -24.17
CA ALA A 202 1.55 7.10 -24.05
C ALA A 202 0.97 7.45 -22.68
N ASP A 203 -0.05 6.70 -22.23
CA ASP A 203 -0.70 6.90 -20.93
C ASP A 203 0.27 6.62 -19.78
N ALA A 204 1.06 5.55 -19.90
CA ALA A 204 2.07 5.20 -18.90
C ALA A 204 3.12 6.31 -18.72
N ASN A 205 3.58 6.93 -19.81
CA ASN A 205 4.55 8.02 -19.77
C ASN A 205 3.94 9.29 -19.15
N GLN A 206 2.70 9.64 -19.52
CA GLN A 206 2.00 10.79 -18.96
C GLN A 206 1.82 10.66 -17.44
N VAL A 207 1.33 9.50 -17.00
CA VAL A 207 1.15 9.21 -15.58
C VAL A 207 2.49 9.22 -14.84
N ARG A 208 3.55 8.63 -15.41
CA ARG A 208 4.89 8.67 -14.83
C ARG A 208 5.36 10.10 -14.60
N SER A 209 5.24 10.98 -15.61
CA SER A 209 5.64 12.39 -15.49
C SER A 209 4.88 13.10 -14.38
N ARG A 210 3.57 12.85 -14.24
CA ARG A 210 2.76 13.43 -13.16
C ARG A 210 3.22 12.93 -11.77
N LEU A 211 3.45 11.62 -11.62
CA LEU A 211 3.95 11.04 -10.38
C LEU A 211 5.31 11.64 -9.99
N GLN A 212 6.21 11.84 -10.94
CA GLN A 212 7.51 12.48 -10.73
C GLN A 212 7.37 13.94 -10.30
N ALA A 213 6.48 14.71 -10.95
CA ALA A 213 6.23 16.11 -10.59
C ALA A 213 5.69 16.22 -9.15
N ILE A 214 4.80 15.32 -8.73
CA ILE A 214 4.29 15.26 -7.36
C ILE A 214 5.42 14.85 -6.39
N GLY A 215 6.22 13.85 -6.73
CA GLY A 215 7.36 13.42 -5.92
C GLY A 215 8.39 14.50 -5.69
N ALA A 216 8.67 15.31 -6.71
CA ALA A 216 9.55 16.46 -6.66
C ALA A 216 8.92 17.71 -5.99
N GLY A 217 7.65 17.67 -5.63
CA GLY A 217 6.93 18.82 -5.05
C GLY A 217 6.60 19.93 -6.05
N GLN A 218 6.72 19.66 -7.36
CA GLN A 218 6.39 20.60 -8.44
C GLN A 218 4.89 20.66 -8.71
N GLU A 219 4.18 19.58 -8.42
CA GLU A 219 2.71 19.47 -8.48
C GLU A 219 2.19 18.96 -7.14
N LYS A 220 1.01 19.44 -6.73
CA LYS A 220 0.30 18.90 -5.57
C LYS A 220 -0.70 17.85 -6.03
N ALA A 221 -0.71 16.69 -5.38
CA ALA A 221 -1.79 15.75 -5.54
C ALA A 221 -3.11 16.37 -5.03
N GLU A 222 -4.19 16.08 -5.74
CA GLU A 222 -5.54 16.43 -5.26
C GLU A 222 -5.82 15.69 -3.95
N GLU A 223 -6.59 16.30 -3.06
CA GLU A 223 -7.03 15.61 -1.84
C GLU A 223 -7.91 14.41 -2.20
N ILE A 224 -7.78 13.32 -1.45
CA ILE A 224 -8.62 12.14 -1.66
C ILE A 224 -10.10 12.50 -1.54
N PRO A 225 -10.96 12.17 -2.53
CA PRO A 225 -12.35 12.59 -2.56
C PRO A 225 -13.13 12.15 -1.33
N ALA A 226 -13.99 13.02 -0.81
CA ALA A 226 -14.91 12.68 0.26
C ALA A 226 -16.08 11.78 -0.22
N ALA A 227 -16.38 11.80 -1.52
CA ALA A 227 -17.32 10.90 -2.18
C ALA A 227 -16.83 10.59 -3.60
N TRP A 228 -17.00 9.35 -4.02
CA TRP A 228 -16.56 8.89 -5.34
C TRP A 228 -17.73 8.96 -6.34
N PRO A 229 -17.49 9.28 -7.61
CA PRO A 229 -18.52 9.56 -8.60
C PRO A 229 -19.17 8.30 -9.23
N TRP A 230 -19.26 7.18 -8.49
CA TRP A 230 -19.93 5.94 -8.94
C TRP A 230 -20.93 5.40 -7.91
#